data_310493d43b7521b0597616406d878d54
#
_entry.id   310493d43b7521b0597616406d878d54
#
_cell.length_a   1.000
_cell.length_b   1.000
_cell.length_c   1.000
_cell.angle_alpha   90.00
_cell.angle_beta   90.00
_cell.angle_gamma   90.00
#
_symmetry.space_group_name_H-M   'P 1'
#
loop_
_entity.id
_entity.type
_entity.pdbx_description
1 polymer ?
#
loop_
_entity_poly.entity_id
_entity_poly.type
_entity_poly.pdbx_seq_one_letter_code
_entity_poly.pdbx_strand_id
1 'polypeptide(L)'
;MKKPLQPTPEAVLEFAVATIETYFRIEALTRSIGGFAQAGGEWGVMKTLIYQGPHTVPDIARSRPVSRQHCQTIVNHLYEKGFVEFIENPRHKRSVLVQVSKKGRKHFDEMTALFLRAARDYAHHFNADDIETATTTLRHAREVLVI
;
A
#
# COMPACT_ATOMS: atom_id res chain seq x y z
N MET A 1 33.02 15.19 9.66
CA MET A 1 31.80 14.30 9.67
C MET A 1 32.24 12.89 9.32
N LYS A 2 32.04 11.92 10.21
CA LYS A 2 32.27 10.51 9.88
C LYS A 2 31.24 10.10 8.85
N LYS A 3 31.70 9.53 7.72
CA LYS A 3 30.82 8.90 6.71
C LYS A 3 29.96 7.84 7.44
N PRO A 4 28.62 7.81 7.26
CA PRO A 4 27.83 6.77 7.91
C PRO A 4 28.36 5.39 7.50
N LEU A 5 28.48 4.50 8.47
CA LEU A 5 28.93 3.13 8.23
C LEU A 5 27.93 2.45 7.28
N GLN A 6 28.43 1.93 6.18
CA GLN A 6 27.59 1.14 5.28
C GLN A 6 27.30 -0.23 5.92
N PRO A 7 26.07 -0.73 5.85
CA PRO A 7 25.77 -2.08 6.33
C PRO A 7 26.50 -3.13 5.49
N THR A 8 26.79 -4.27 6.09
CA THR A 8 27.36 -5.41 5.35
C THR A 8 26.28 -6.05 4.46
N PRO A 9 26.68 -6.76 3.40
CA PRO A 9 25.73 -7.51 2.56
C PRO A 9 24.87 -8.50 3.37
N GLU A 10 25.44 -9.13 4.39
CA GLU A 10 24.76 -10.07 5.29
C GLU A 10 23.67 -9.35 6.11
N ALA A 11 23.94 -8.16 6.63
CA ALA A 11 22.95 -7.36 7.35
C ALA A 11 21.80 -6.92 6.43
N VAL A 12 22.08 -6.61 5.17
CA VAL A 12 21.04 -6.29 4.17
C VAL A 12 20.18 -7.52 3.86
N LEU A 13 20.80 -8.70 3.74
CA LEU A 13 20.08 -9.96 3.53
C LEU A 13 19.17 -10.27 4.75
N GLU A 14 19.69 -10.15 5.95
CA GLU A 14 18.92 -10.37 7.19
C GLU A 14 17.72 -9.42 7.28
N PHE A 15 17.91 -8.14 6.98
CA PHE A 15 16.83 -7.16 6.89
C PHE A 15 15.75 -7.57 5.86
N ALA A 16 16.16 -8.04 4.68
CA ALA A 16 15.22 -8.48 3.64
C ALA A 16 14.43 -9.72 4.09
N VAL A 17 15.08 -10.71 4.70
CA VAL A 17 14.43 -11.92 5.23
C VAL A 17 13.41 -11.54 6.32
N ALA A 18 13.82 -10.75 7.32
CA ALA A 18 12.94 -10.30 8.40
C ALA A 18 11.72 -9.52 7.86
N THR A 19 11.93 -8.70 6.81
CA THR A 19 10.85 -7.95 6.16
C THR A 19 9.85 -8.88 5.50
N ILE A 20 10.31 -9.91 4.77
CA ILE A 20 9.46 -10.90 4.09
C ILE A 20 8.65 -11.71 5.12
N GLU A 21 9.29 -12.21 6.16
CA GLU A 21 8.63 -12.97 7.23
C GLU A 21 7.57 -12.14 7.95
N THR A 22 7.89 -10.87 8.24
CA THR A 22 6.95 -9.92 8.85
C THR A 22 5.78 -9.62 7.92
N TYR A 23 6.02 -9.47 6.62
CA TYR A 23 4.97 -9.27 5.62
C TYR A 23 3.94 -10.39 5.66
N PHE A 24 4.35 -11.67 5.67
CA PHE A 24 3.42 -12.80 5.74
C PHE A 24 2.61 -12.83 7.04
N ARG A 25 3.19 -12.41 8.16
CA ARG A 25 2.48 -12.28 9.44
C ARG A 25 1.44 -11.18 9.41
N ILE A 26 1.80 -10.02 8.90
CA ILE A 26 0.88 -8.88 8.74
C ILE A 26 -0.24 -9.26 7.76
N GLU A 27 0.06 -9.94 6.67
CA GLU A 27 -0.93 -10.39 5.71
C GLU A 27 -1.94 -11.37 6.33
N ALA A 28 -1.48 -12.32 7.13
CA ALA A 28 -2.34 -13.26 7.84
C ALA A 28 -3.25 -12.54 8.86
N LEU A 29 -2.68 -11.61 9.63
CA LEU A 29 -3.44 -10.79 10.57
C LEU A 29 -4.51 -9.95 9.85
N THR A 30 -4.15 -9.32 8.75
CA THR A 30 -5.08 -8.46 7.99
C THR A 30 -6.21 -9.26 7.36
N ARG A 31 -5.98 -10.48 6.94
CA ARG A 31 -7.05 -11.38 6.49
C ARG A 31 -8.04 -11.72 7.60
N SER A 32 -7.56 -11.91 8.82
CA SER A 32 -8.44 -12.22 9.98
C SER A 32 -9.33 -11.05 10.39
N ILE A 33 -8.95 -9.82 10.07
CA ILE A 33 -9.68 -8.59 10.46
C ILE A 33 -10.79 -8.21 9.44
N GLY A 34 -11.00 -8.97 8.39
CA GLY A 34 -12.10 -8.71 7.45
C GLY A 34 -11.70 -8.19 6.08
N GLY A 35 -10.63 -8.73 5.51
CA GLY A 35 -10.40 -8.59 4.07
C GLY A 35 -9.40 -7.54 3.63
N PHE A 36 -8.48 -7.16 4.49
CA PHE A 36 -7.33 -6.34 4.12
C PHE A 36 -6.23 -7.17 3.41
N ALA A 37 -6.62 -8.29 2.89
CA ALA A 37 -5.71 -9.19 2.21
C ALA A 37 -5.08 -8.49 1.01
N GLN A 38 -3.77 -8.51 0.98
CA GLN A 38 -2.88 -8.09 -0.09
C GLN A 38 -2.48 -6.61 -0.06
N ALA A 39 -1.19 -6.34 0.10
CA ALA A 39 -0.60 -5.01 -0.04
C ALA A 39 -0.82 -4.38 -1.45
N GLY A 40 -1.17 -5.19 -2.43
CA GLY A 40 -1.64 -4.80 -3.75
C GLY A 40 -3.15 -4.71 -3.91
N GLY A 41 -3.93 -5.01 -2.85
CA GLY A 41 -5.38 -5.12 -2.89
C GLY A 41 -6.14 -3.79 -2.96
N GLU A 42 -7.44 -3.90 -2.80
CA GLU A 42 -8.40 -2.80 -2.93
C GLU A 42 -8.03 -1.57 -2.09
N TRP A 43 -7.64 -1.78 -0.82
CA TRP A 43 -7.23 -0.68 0.05
C TRP A 43 -6.02 0.07 -0.50
N GLY A 44 -5.03 -0.65 -0.96
CA GLY A 44 -3.82 -0.04 -1.50
C GLY A 44 -4.08 0.79 -2.76
N VAL A 45 -4.96 0.32 -3.66
CA VAL A 45 -5.39 1.08 -4.83
C VAL A 45 -6.15 2.33 -4.39
N MET A 46 -7.13 2.18 -3.49
CA MET A 46 -7.88 3.32 -2.96
C MET A 46 -6.98 4.32 -2.22
N LYS A 47 -6.01 3.84 -1.42
CA LYS A 47 -5.02 4.71 -0.77
C LYS A 47 -4.26 5.56 -1.77
N THR A 48 -3.78 4.97 -2.87
CA THR A 48 -3.09 5.71 -3.93
C THR A 48 -3.99 6.80 -4.49
N LEU A 49 -5.22 6.47 -4.86
CA LEU A 49 -6.19 7.41 -5.44
C LEU A 49 -6.62 8.52 -4.46
N ILE A 50 -6.71 8.22 -3.18
CA ILE A 50 -7.11 9.19 -2.14
C ILE A 50 -6.01 10.22 -1.86
N TYR A 51 -4.76 9.75 -1.78
CA TYR A 51 -3.65 10.63 -1.39
C TYR A 51 -2.91 11.27 -2.57
N GLN A 52 -2.97 10.67 -3.75
CA GLN A 52 -2.28 11.15 -4.94
C GLN A 52 -3.25 11.70 -6.00
N GLY A 53 -4.58 11.54 -5.79
CA GLY A 53 -5.60 11.96 -6.74
C GLY A 53 -5.89 10.92 -7.83
N PRO A 54 -6.71 11.29 -8.83
CA PRO A 54 -7.08 10.40 -9.92
C PRO A 54 -5.88 9.98 -10.77
N HIS A 55 -5.79 8.69 -11.08
CA HIS A 55 -4.70 8.09 -11.87
C HIS A 55 -5.24 7.11 -12.91
N THR A 56 -4.47 6.89 -13.97
CA THR A 56 -4.76 5.77 -14.89
C THR A 56 -4.38 4.43 -14.25
N VAL A 57 -5.00 3.34 -14.70
CA VAL A 57 -4.63 1.99 -14.23
C VAL A 57 -3.14 1.68 -14.42
N PRO A 58 -2.50 2.02 -15.57
CA PRO A 58 -1.05 1.85 -15.71
C PRO A 58 -0.22 2.63 -14.69
N ASP A 59 -0.64 3.84 -14.32
CA ASP A 59 0.10 4.66 -13.35
C ASP A 59 -0.03 4.07 -11.94
N ILE A 60 -1.24 3.61 -11.56
CA ILE A 60 -1.45 2.90 -10.30
C ILE A 60 -0.57 1.64 -10.24
N ALA A 61 -0.55 0.83 -11.30
CA ALA A 61 0.26 -0.39 -11.36
C ALA A 61 1.76 -0.09 -11.25
N ARG A 62 2.24 1.00 -11.88
CA ARG A 62 3.64 1.41 -11.84
C ARG A 62 4.08 1.91 -10.46
N SER A 63 3.17 2.55 -9.73
CA SER A 63 3.45 3.01 -8.36
C SER A 63 3.47 1.87 -7.33
N ARG A 64 3.12 0.66 -7.75
CA ARG A 64 3.00 -0.53 -6.92
C ARG A 64 3.64 -1.71 -7.63
N PRO A 65 4.30 -2.65 -6.92
CA PRO A 65 4.94 -3.81 -7.55
C PRO A 65 3.89 -4.87 -7.94
N VAL A 66 2.92 -4.47 -8.75
CA VAL A 66 1.84 -5.36 -9.24
C VAL A 66 1.73 -5.24 -10.75
N SER A 67 1.32 -6.33 -11.40
CA SER A 67 1.10 -6.29 -12.84
C SER A 67 -0.08 -5.38 -13.19
N ARG A 68 -0.04 -4.78 -14.39
CA ARG A 68 -1.14 -3.98 -14.93
C ARG A 68 -2.45 -4.75 -14.95
N GLN A 69 -2.40 -6.04 -15.33
CA GLN A 69 -3.58 -6.90 -15.38
C GLN A 69 -4.19 -7.10 -13.98
N HIS A 70 -3.36 -7.37 -12.98
CA HIS A 70 -3.83 -7.51 -11.60
C HIS A 70 -4.44 -6.20 -11.08
N CYS A 71 -3.78 -5.06 -11.34
CA CYS A 71 -4.32 -3.74 -11.01
C CYS A 71 -5.68 -3.48 -11.68
N GLN A 72 -5.83 -3.85 -12.97
CA GLN A 72 -7.09 -3.71 -13.70
C GLN A 72 -8.20 -4.56 -13.06
N THR A 73 -7.90 -5.78 -12.65
CA THR A 73 -8.86 -6.67 -11.96
C THR A 73 -9.35 -6.03 -10.65
N ILE A 74 -8.43 -5.46 -9.86
CA ILE A 74 -8.79 -4.76 -8.61
C ILE A 74 -9.67 -3.54 -8.89
N VAL A 75 -9.31 -2.73 -9.88
CA VAL A 75 -10.07 -1.52 -10.25
C VAL A 75 -11.47 -1.89 -10.75
N ASN A 76 -11.60 -2.94 -11.57
CA ASN A 76 -12.90 -3.42 -12.02
C ASN A 76 -13.79 -3.85 -10.85
N HIS A 77 -13.24 -4.59 -9.90
CA HIS A 77 -13.96 -5.02 -8.70
C HIS A 77 -14.40 -3.84 -7.81
N LEU A 78 -13.53 -2.83 -7.65
CA LEU A 78 -13.87 -1.59 -6.95
C LEU A 78 -14.97 -0.81 -7.68
N TYR A 79 -14.93 -0.79 -9.00
CA TYR A 79 -15.94 -0.14 -9.84
C TYR A 79 -17.31 -0.83 -9.72
N GLU A 80 -17.36 -2.16 -9.80
CA GLU A 80 -18.57 -2.95 -9.61
C GLU A 80 -19.25 -2.70 -8.26
N LYS A 81 -18.44 -2.48 -7.21
CA LYS A 81 -18.91 -2.12 -5.88
C LYS A 81 -19.31 -0.64 -5.75
N GLY A 82 -19.03 0.17 -6.75
CA GLY A 82 -19.25 1.62 -6.73
C GLY A 82 -18.29 2.39 -5.84
N PHE A 83 -17.11 1.83 -5.54
CA PHE A 83 -16.07 2.48 -4.71
C PHE A 83 -15.14 3.38 -5.51
N VAL A 84 -15.05 3.14 -6.81
CA VAL A 84 -14.36 4.02 -7.75
C VAL A 84 -15.25 4.31 -8.95
N GLU A 85 -14.92 5.36 -9.67
CA GLU A 85 -15.55 5.78 -10.91
C GLU A 85 -14.48 6.13 -11.94
N PHE A 86 -14.84 6.02 -13.22
CA PHE A 86 -13.99 6.44 -14.32
C PHE A 86 -14.37 7.85 -14.74
N ILE A 87 -13.36 8.72 -14.86
CA ILE A 87 -13.51 10.10 -15.30
C ILE A 87 -12.66 10.38 -16.53
N GLU A 88 -13.00 11.42 -17.28
CA GLU A 88 -12.21 11.86 -18.43
C GLU A 88 -10.81 12.29 -18.01
N ASN A 89 -9.84 11.96 -18.86
CA ASN A 89 -8.46 12.39 -18.68
C ASN A 89 -8.19 13.65 -19.55
N PRO A 90 -8.06 14.83 -18.94
CA PRO A 90 -7.85 16.06 -19.70
C PRO A 90 -6.54 16.08 -20.48
N ARG A 91 -5.55 15.25 -20.08
CA ARG A 91 -4.24 15.15 -20.72
C ARG A 91 -4.17 14.14 -21.85
N HIS A 92 -5.08 13.15 -21.85
CA HIS A 92 -5.08 12.05 -22.84
C HIS A 92 -6.49 11.54 -23.10
N LYS A 93 -7.10 11.97 -24.18
CA LYS A 93 -8.48 11.61 -24.56
C LYS A 93 -8.73 10.10 -24.75
N ARG A 94 -7.67 9.29 -24.93
CA ARG A 94 -7.78 7.83 -25.10
C ARG A 94 -7.61 7.02 -23.82
N SER A 95 -7.30 7.67 -22.70
CA SER A 95 -7.15 7.02 -21.40
C SER A 95 -8.12 7.64 -20.40
N VAL A 96 -8.67 6.81 -19.54
CA VAL A 96 -9.54 7.26 -18.45
C VAL A 96 -8.76 7.31 -17.14
N LEU A 97 -9.17 8.20 -16.26
CA LEU A 97 -8.68 8.24 -14.88
C LEU A 97 -9.64 7.49 -13.99
N VAL A 98 -9.10 6.83 -12.99
CA VAL A 98 -9.83 6.20 -11.89
C VAL A 98 -9.85 7.16 -10.71
N GLN A 99 -11.00 7.40 -10.14
CA GLN A 99 -11.21 8.27 -8.99
C GLN A 99 -12.01 7.54 -7.92
N VAL A 100 -11.71 7.78 -6.64
CA VAL A 100 -12.49 7.23 -5.53
C VAL A 100 -13.82 7.97 -5.43
N SER A 101 -14.93 7.23 -5.37
CA SER A 101 -16.25 7.77 -5.13
C SER A 101 -16.46 8.15 -3.65
N LYS A 102 -17.54 8.89 -3.35
CA LYS A 102 -17.95 9.16 -1.95
C LYS A 102 -18.17 7.87 -1.16
N LYS A 103 -18.79 6.86 -1.79
CA LYS A 103 -18.99 5.53 -1.19
C LYS A 103 -17.66 4.83 -0.93
N GLY A 104 -16.73 4.91 -1.89
CA GLY A 104 -15.39 4.34 -1.75
C GLY A 104 -14.59 5.02 -0.64
N ARG A 105 -14.68 6.34 -0.51
CA ARG A 105 -14.03 7.06 0.58
C ARG A 105 -14.53 6.60 1.95
N LYS A 106 -15.84 6.49 2.12
CA LYS A 106 -16.42 5.98 3.36
C LYS A 106 -15.93 4.56 3.66
N HIS A 107 -15.95 3.68 2.68
CA HIS A 107 -15.46 2.31 2.82
C HIS A 107 -13.98 2.25 3.20
N PHE A 108 -13.14 3.07 2.59
CA PHE A 108 -11.73 3.19 2.94
C PHE A 108 -11.52 3.64 4.39
N ASP A 109 -12.28 4.63 4.82
CA ASP A 109 -12.20 5.16 6.19
C ASP A 109 -12.67 4.09 7.23
N GLU A 110 -13.72 3.33 6.92
CA GLU A 110 -14.19 2.21 7.75
C GLU A 110 -13.13 1.10 7.87
N MET A 111 -12.53 0.69 6.75
CA MET A 111 -11.43 -0.28 6.76
C MET A 111 -10.23 0.22 7.56
N THR A 112 -9.86 1.48 7.36
CA THR A 112 -8.73 2.09 8.09
C THR A 112 -9.00 2.11 9.59
N ALA A 113 -10.24 2.39 10.00
CA ALA A 113 -10.64 2.35 11.41
C ALA A 113 -10.53 0.94 12.02
N LEU A 114 -10.86 -0.12 11.28
CA LEU A 114 -10.66 -1.50 11.71
C LEU A 114 -9.18 -1.81 11.94
N PHE A 115 -8.30 -1.34 11.05
CA PHE A 115 -6.86 -1.50 11.23
C PHE A 115 -6.32 -0.78 12.46
N LEU A 116 -6.71 0.47 12.63
CA LEU A 116 -6.29 1.25 13.78
C LEU A 116 -6.73 0.59 15.09
N ARG A 117 -7.90 -0.06 15.09
CA ARG A 117 -8.39 -0.82 16.24
C ARG A 117 -7.47 -2.00 16.54
N ALA A 118 -7.19 -2.83 15.52
CA ALA A 118 -6.29 -3.97 15.68
C ALA A 118 -4.86 -3.53 16.05
N ALA A 119 -4.35 -2.45 15.44
CA ALA A 119 -3.04 -1.91 15.75
C ALA A 119 -2.90 -1.47 17.22
N ARG A 120 -3.97 -0.97 17.84
CA ARG A 120 -3.96 -0.59 19.27
C ARG A 120 -3.67 -1.79 20.18
N ASP A 121 -4.17 -2.97 19.83
CA ASP A 121 -3.95 -4.19 20.62
C ASP A 121 -2.49 -4.62 20.63
N TYR A 122 -1.72 -4.23 19.62
CA TYR A 122 -0.29 -4.55 19.49
C TYR A 122 0.65 -3.40 19.84
N ALA A 123 0.14 -2.17 19.92
CA ALA A 123 0.97 -0.97 20.07
C ALA A 123 1.90 -1.02 21.30
N HIS A 124 1.45 -1.62 22.38
CA HIS A 124 2.22 -1.73 23.64
C HIS A 124 3.43 -2.67 23.56
N HIS A 125 3.56 -3.48 22.50
CA HIS A 125 4.71 -4.35 22.27
C HIS A 125 5.88 -3.64 21.58
N PHE A 126 5.71 -2.39 21.15
CA PHE A 126 6.70 -1.68 20.35
C PHE A 126 7.12 -0.37 21.01
N ASN A 127 8.37 0.01 20.76
CA ASN A 127 8.87 1.34 21.08
C ASN A 127 8.55 2.30 19.92
N ALA A 128 8.18 3.54 20.23
CA ALA A 128 7.79 4.53 19.21
C ALA A 128 8.96 4.90 18.28
N ASP A 129 10.16 5.08 18.81
CA ASP A 129 11.35 5.45 18.03
C ASP A 129 11.78 4.31 17.09
N ASP A 130 11.66 3.06 17.56
CA ASP A 130 11.95 1.87 16.75
C ASP A 130 10.96 1.75 15.58
N ILE A 131 9.66 2.00 15.82
CA ILE A 131 8.64 2.00 14.76
C ILE A 131 8.89 3.10 13.74
N GLU A 132 9.26 4.31 14.18
CA GLU A 132 9.57 5.42 13.27
C GLU A 132 10.79 5.09 12.40
N THR A 133 11.86 4.59 13.03
CA THR A 133 13.10 4.17 12.35
C THR A 133 12.83 3.06 11.35
N ALA A 134 12.13 2.00 11.74
CA ALA A 134 11.79 0.88 10.88
C ALA A 134 10.91 1.34 9.70
N THR A 135 9.92 2.19 9.95
CA THR A 135 9.04 2.73 8.91
C THR A 135 9.81 3.56 7.89
N THR A 136 10.73 4.40 8.36
CA THR A 136 11.58 5.23 7.50
C THR A 136 12.52 4.37 6.66
N THR A 137 13.16 3.37 7.26
CA THR A 137 14.04 2.42 6.56
C THR A 137 13.29 1.63 5.49
N LEU A 138 12.08 1.13 5.80
CA LEU A 138 11.25 0.40 4.84
C LEU A 138 10.77 1.30 3.67
N ARG A 139 10.46 2.56 3.93
CA ARG A 139 10.12 3.53 2.87
C ARG A 139 11.31 3.75 1.94
N HIS A 140 12.49 3.98 2.50
CA HIS A 140 13.71 4.14 1.71
C HIS A 140 14.06 2.88 0.91
N ALA A 141 14.00 1.70 1.53
CA ALA A 141 14.21 0.43 0.84
C ALA A 141 13.30 0.28 -0.39
N ARG A 142 12.02 0.67 -0.26
CA ARG A 142 11.07 0.63 -1.38
C ARG A 142 11.44 1.59 -2.53
N GLU A 143 12.11 2.70 -2.24
CA GLU A 143 12.54 3.67 -3.26
C GLU A 143 13.79 3.18 -4.03
N VAL A 144 14.69 2.45 -3.36
CA VAL A 144 15.94 1.96 -3.96
C VAL A 144 15.84 0.57 -4.59
N LEU A 145 14.91 -0.27 -4.11
CA LEU A 145 14.64 -1.61 -4.67
C LEU A 145 13.65 -1.50 -5.83
N VAL A 146 14.06 -0.83 -6.91
CA VAL A 146 13.27 -0.72 -8.14
C VAL A 146 13.63 -1.87 -9.07
N ILE A 147 12.63 -2.62 -9.55
CA ILE A 147 12.77 -3.70 -10.54
C ILE A 147 12.40 -3.16 -11.92
#